data_2b5251e0823764b7ad9b7202929816b7
#
_entry.id   2b5251e0823764b7ad9b7202929816b7
#
_cell.length_a   1.000
_cell.length_b   1.000
_cell.length_c   1.000
_cell.angle_alpha   90.00
_cell.angle_beta   90.00
_cell.angle_gamma   90.00
#
_symmetry.space_group_name_H-M   'P 1'
#
loop_
_entity.id
_entity.type
_entity.pdbx_description
1 polymer ?
#
loop_
_entity_poly.entity_id
_entity_poly.type
_entity_poly.pdbx_seq_one_letter_code
_entity_poly.pdbx_strand_id
1 'polypeptide(L)'
;MRASLIEAQIREQKLKDEQDFYRIHLSIDAQEDIDKLLRFAKECHSQQPLRKLIWSEYFLKPFGEMAGRILGKDKISGIYKITNIKDGKIYIGQSTDIKTRWSNHIKAALKIDSIAHSRVHDAMGEEGIWNFTFELLEQCPKEKLNEREKYYIEFYQSNIYGYNKTVGGA
;
A
#
# COMPACT_ATOMS: atom_id res chain seq x y z
N MET A 1 5.33 16.24 -28.96
CA MET A 1 5.28 16.27 -27.49
C MET A 1 3.89 16.02 -26.92
N ARG A 2 2.84 16.71 -27.37
CA ARG A 2 1.46 16.45 -26.87
C ARG A 2 0.94 15.04 -27.19
N ALA A 3 1.25 14.50 -28.40
CA ALA A 3 0.83 13.17 -28.79
C ALA A 3 1.44 12.07 -27.92
N SER A 4 2.73 12.17 -27.57
CA SER A 4 3.41 11.19 -26.71
C SER A 4 2.91 11.22 -25.25
N LEU A 5 2.49 12.39 -24.77
CA LEU A 5 1.90 12.57 -23.44
C LEU A 5 0.51 11.92 -23.39
N ILE A 6 -0.30 12.11 -24.44
CA ILE A 6 -1.64 11.50 -24.57
C ILE A 6 -1.51 9.98 -24.68
N GLU A 7 -0.56 9.48 -25.49
CA GLU A 7 -0.30 8.04 -25.61
C GLU A 7 0.16 7.43 -24.27
N ALA A 8 1.01 8.14 -23.53
CA ALA A 8 1.44 7.71 -22.20
C ALA A 8 0.26 7.65 -21.23
N GLN A 9 -0.63 8.65 -21.26
CA GLN A 9 -1.84 8.69 -20.42
C GLN A 9 -2.82 7.58 -20.77
N ILE A 10 -3.03 7.30 -22.07
CA ILE A 10 -3.88 6.20 -22.54
C ILE A 10 -3.29 4.86 -22.12
N ARG A 11 -1.99 4.69 -22.24
CA ARG A 11 -1.28 3.49 -21.83
C ARG A 11 -1.38 3.28 -20.32
N GLU A 12 -1.19 4.34 -19.55
CA GLU A 12 -1.35 4.33 -18.10
C GLU A 12 -2.78 3.99 -17.69
N GLN A 13 -3.80 4.56 -18.38
CA GLN A 13 -5.19 4.25 -18.10
C GLN A 13 -5.54 2.80 -18.43
N LYS A 14 -5.05 2.27 -19.55
CA LYS A 14 -5.22 0.86 -19.90
C LYS A 14 -4.57 -0.06 -18.86
N LEU A 15 -3.36 0.28 -18.41
CA LEU A 15 -2.69 -0.46 -17.35
C LEU A 15 -3.49 -0.41 -16.04
N LYS A 16 -4.07 0.75 -15.72
CA LYS A 16 -4.95 0.88 -14.55
C LYS A 16 -6.22 0.03 -14.70
N ASP A 17 -6.86 0.04 -15.84
CA ASP A 17 -8.06 -0.75 -16.09
C ASP A 17 -7.79 -2.24 -16.02
N GLU A 18 -6.65 -2.70 -16.52
CA GLU A 18 -6.20 -4.09 -16.40
C GLU A 18 -5.78 -4.46 -14.98
N GLN A 19 -5.22 -3.49 -14.23
CA GLN A 19 -4.73 -3.68 -12.87
C GLN A 19 -5.79 -3.46 -11.78
N ASP A 20 -6.93 -2.84 -12.08
CA ASP A 20 -8.02 -2.61 -11.13
C ASP A 20 -8.50 -3.91 -10.48
N PHE A 21 -8.34 -5.03 -11.19
CA PHE A 21 -8.63 -6.36 -10.68
C PHE A 21 -7.72 -6.77 -9.50
N TYR A 22 -6.49 -6.22 -9.41
CA TYR A 22 -5.49 -6.54 -8.38
C TYR A 22 -5.30 -5.42 -7.36
N ARG A 23 -6.18 -4.43 -7.40
CA ARG A 23 -6.12 -3.28 -6.48
C ARG A 23 -6.90 -3.57 -5.21
N ILE A 24 -6.28 -3.26 -4.07
CA ILE A 24 -6.93 -3.29 -2.77
C ILE A 24 -7.02 -1.86 -2.23
N HIS A 25 -8.23 -1.47 -1.90
CA HIS A 25 -8.51 -0.21 -1.24
C HIS A 25 -9.41 -0.47 -0.03
N LEU A 26 -8.86 -0.26 1.15
CA LEU A 26 -9.64 -0.27 2.38
C LEU A 26 -10.29 1.10 2.54
N SER A 27 -11.47 1.28 1.96
CA SER A 27 -12.20 2.55 2.00
C SER A 27 -13.20 2.59 3.15
N ILE A 28 -13.44 3.80 3.64
CA ILE A 28 -14.50 4.10 4.59
C ILE A 28 -15.43 5.10 3.89
N ASP A 29 -16.63 4.64 3.53
CA ASP A 29 -17.52 5.40 2.65
C ASP A 29 -18.29 6.52 3.36
N ALA A 30 -18.44 6.41 4.69
CA ALA A 30 -19.21 7.38 5.47
C ALA A 30 -18.31 8.21 6.39
N GLN A 31 -18.44 9.53 6.33
CA GLN A 31 -17.71 10.45 7.21
C GLN A 31 -17.97 10.16 8.70
N GLU A 32 -19.19 9.75 9.03
CA GLU A 32 -19.57 9.38 10.39
C GLU A 32 -18.75 8.18 10.91
N ASP A 33 -18.50 7.19 10.07
CA ASP A 33 -17.71 6.02 10.42
C ASP A 33 -16.23 6.40 10.61
N ILE A 34 -15.71 7.30 9.78
CA ILE A 34 -14.36 7.85 9.95
C ILE A 34 -14.25 8.56 11.29
N ASP A 35 -15.19 9.40 11.63
CA ASP A 35 -15.20 10.17 12.89
C ASP A 35 -15.30 9.26 14.11
N LYS A 36 -16.09 8.19 14.04
CA LYS A 36 -16.16 7.17 15.08
C LYS A 36 -14.82 6.46 15.26
N LEU A 37 -14.19 6.05 14.17
CA LEU A 37 -12.91 5.37 14.20
C LEU A 37 -11.79 6.26 14.77
N LEU A 38 -11.78 7.53 14.40
CA LEU A 38 -10.82 8.50 14.93
C LEU A 38 -11.03 8.73 16.42
N ARG A 39 -12.27 8.78 16.89
CA ARG A 39 -12.60 8.86 18.33
C ARG A 39 -12.12 7.64 19.08
N PHE A 40 -12.43 6.43 18.57
CA PHE A 40 -11.95 5.18 19.16
C PHE A 40 -10.43 5.14 19.24
N ALA A 41 -9.74 5.51 18.18
CA ALA A 41 -8.28 5.56 18.15
C ALA A 41 -7.73 6.48 19.25
N LYS A 42 -8.36 7.64 19.46
CA LYS A 42 -7.97 8.61 20.49
C LYS A 42 -8.25 8.08 21.89
N GLU A 43 -9.44 7.51 22.12
CA GLU A 43 -9.82 6.96 23.42
C GLU A 43 -8.98 5.76 23.82
N CYS A 44 -8.60 4.91 22.85
CA CYS A 44 -7.78 3.73 23.08
C CYS A 44 -6.28 4.02 23.13
N HIS A 45 -5.86 5.27 22.98
CA HIS A 45 -4.45 5.64 22.94
C HIS A 45 -3.67 5.26 24.20
N SER A 46 -4.31 5.31 25.37
CA SER A 46 -3.73 4.91 26.65
C SER A 46 -3.85 3.42 26.97
N GLN A 47 -4.60 2.65 26.18
CA GLN A 47 -4.88 1.22 26.37
C GLN A 47 -4.42 0.41 25.16
N GLN A 48 -3.13 0.13 25.08
CA GLN A 48 -2.52 -0.57 23.94
C GLN A 48 -3.16 -1.90 23.58
N PRO A 49 -3.52 -2.83 24.51
CA PRO A 49 -4.16 -4.09 24.15
C PRO A 49 -5.50 -3.90 23.47
N LEU A 50 -6.34 -2.99 23.94
CA LEU A 50 -7.65 -2.70 23.36
C LEU A 50 -7.50 -2.00 21.99
N ARG A 51 -6.60 -1.05 21.87
CA ARG A 51 -6.27 -0.40 20.59
C ARG A 51 -5.85 -1.40 19.54
N LYS A 52 -4.94 -2.32 19.89
CA LYS A 52 -4.46 -3.38 19.01
C LYS A 52 -5.61 -4.27 18.54
N LEU A 53 -6.51 -4.67 19.45
CA LEU A 53 -7.67 -5.48 19.11
C LEU A 53 -8.60 -4.76 18.13
N ILE A 54 -8.90 -3.48 18.35
CA ILE A 54 -9.75 -2.67 17.48
C ILE A 54 -9.13 -2.55 16.08
N TRP A 55 -7.84 -2.19 15.99
CA TRP A 55 -7.15 -2.07 14.72
C TRP A 55 -7.10 -3.40 13.96
N SER A 56 -6.90 -4.51 14.68
CA SER A 56 -6.87 -5.85 14.06
C SER A 56 -8.22 -6.24 13.48
N GLU A 57 -9.31 -6.01 14.20
CA GLU A 57 -10.67 -6.37 13.74
C GLU A 57 -11.19 -5.46 12.61
N TYR A 58 -10.96 -4.17 12.70
CA TYR A 58 -11.54 -3.20 11.75
C TYR A 58 -10.69 -2.94 10.52
N PHE A 59 -9.38 -3.15 10.56
CA PHE A 59 -8.49 -2.85 9.45
C PHE A 59 -7.69 -4.05 8.98
N LEU A 60 -6.97 -4.70 9.87
CA LEU A 60 -6.03 -5.75 9.47
C LEU A 60 -6.73 -6.99 8.94
N LYS A 61 -7.76 -7.45 9.60
CA LYS A 61 -8.53 -8.63 9.20
C LYS A 61 -9.31 -8.41 7.89
N PRO A 62 -10.10 -7.32 7.74
CA PRO A 62 -10.75 -7.03 6.46
C PRO A 62 -9.75 -6.86 5.32
N PHE A 63 -8.63 -6.21 5.54
CA PHE A 63 -7.57 -6.07 4.54
C PHE A 63 -7.02 -7.43 4.12
N GLY A 64 -6.71 -8.31 5.07
CA GLY A 64 -6.24 -9.66 4.79
C GLY A 64 -7.24 -10.49 3.98
N GLU A 65 -8.53 -10.38 4.29
CA GLU A 65 -9.59 -11.04 3.53
C GLU A 65 -9.68 -10.53 2.09
N MET A 66 -9.59 -9.21 1.88
CA MET A 66 -9.56 -8.60 0.55
C MET A 66 -8.33 -9.06 -0.24
N ALA A 67 -7.16 -9.05 0.38
CA ALA A 67 -5.91 -9.50 -0.23
C ALA A 67 -6.01 -10.98 -0.65
N GLY A 68 -6.56 -11.83 0.20
CA GLY A 68 -6.77 -13.26 -0.09
C GLY A 68 -7.73 -13.49 -1.25
N ARG A 69 -8.80 -12.71 -1.36
CA ARG A 69 -9.74 -12.81 -2.49
C ARG A 69 -9.12 -12.39 -3.82
N ILE A 70 -8.31 -11.33 -3.81
CA ILE A 70 -7.72 -10.76 -5.03
C ILE A 70 -6.48 -11.55 -5.47
N LEU A 71 -5.59 -11.89 -4.55
CA LEU A 71 -4.30 -12.52 -4.86
C LEU A 71 -4.31 -14.05 -4.71
N GLY A 72 -5.39 -14.63 -4.17
CA GLY A 72 -5.48 -16.07 -3.96
C GLY A 72 -4.72 -16.56 -2.72
N LYS A 73 -4.59 -17.89 -2.61
CA LYS A 73 -4.01 -18.55 -1.44
C LYS A 73 -2.48 -18.67 -1.49
N ASP A 74 -1.92 -18.77 -2.68
CA ASP A 74 -0.49 -19.01 -2.86
C ASP A 74 0.33 -17.76 -2.58
N LYS A 75 1.58 -17.96 -2.20
CA LYS A 75 2.55 -16.86 -2.07
C LYS A 75 2.87 -16.30 -3.45
N ILE A 76 2.82 -14.98 -3.55
CA ILE A 76 3.18 -14.26 -4.77
C ILE A 76 4.46 -13.47 -4.52
N SER A 77 5.48 -13.75 -5.34
CA SER A 77 6.70 -12.97 -5.40
C SER A 77 6.59 -11.92 -6.49
N GLY A 78 6.89 -10.67 -6.18
CA GLY A 78 6.74 -9.60 -7.17
C GLY A 78 7.00 -8.21 -6.64
N ILE A 79 6.61 -7.25 -7.46
CA ILE A 79 6.72 -5.82 -7.21
C ILE A 79 5.33 -5.24 -7.00
N TYR A 80 5.20 -4.37 -6.03
CA TYR A 80 3.92 -3.73 -5.70
C TYR A 80 4.05 -2.23 -5.57
N LYS A 81 2.92 -1.56 -5.65
CA LYS A 81 2.79 -0.12 -5.51
C LYS A 81 1.77 0.22 -4.43
N ILE A 82 2.14 1.12 -3.54
CA ILE A 82 1.23 1.75 -2.59
C ILE A 82 1.07 3.21 -3.01
N THR A 83 -0.16 3.65 -3.20
CA THR A 83 -0.47 5.01 -3.65
C THR A 83 -1.29 5.75 -2.60
N ASN A 84 -0.86 6.95 -2.25
CA ASN A 84 -1.66 7.88 -1.48
C ASN A 84 -2.66 8.58 -2.43
N ILE A 85 -3.94 8.35 -2.23
CA ILE A 85 -4.99 8.88 -3.11
C ILE A 85 -5.06 10.41 -3.04
N LYS A 86 -4.74 11.00 -1.89
CA LYS A 86 -4.85 12.45 -1.67
C LYS A 86 -3.87 13.28 -2.50
N ASP A 87 -2.62 12.84 -2.58
CA ASP A 87 -1.54 13.61 -3.21
C ASP A 87 -0.86 12.88 -4.37
N GLY A 88 -1.22 11.62 -4.62
CA GLY A 88 -0.67 10.81 -5.68
C GLY A 88 0.74 10.27 -5.42
N LYS A 89 1.31 10.49 -4.24
CA LYS A 89 2.64 9.96 -3.90
C LYS A 89 2.63 8.44 -3.83
N ILE A 90 3.73 7.84 -4.29
CA ILE A 90 3.84 6.41 -4.53
C ILE A 90 5.02 5.84 -3.74
N TYR A 91 4.82 4.63 -3.22
CA TYR A 91 5.87 3.76 -2.72
C TYR A 91 5.93 2.48 -3.57
N ILE A 92 7.10 2.13 -4.03
CA ILE A 92 7.38 0.88 -4.73
C ILE A 92 8.11 -0.06 -3.78
N GLY A 93 7.67 -1.31 -3.71
CA GLY A 93 8.29 -2.31 -2.87
C GLY A 93 8.34 -3.67 -3.56
N GLN A 94 9.11 -4.56 -2.97
CA GLN A 94 9.26 -5.95 -3.41
C GLN A 94 9.01 -6.92 -2.27
N SER A 95 8.57 -8.11 -2.61
CA SER A 95 8.46 -9.19 -1.64
C SER A 95 8.38 -10.54 -2.32
N THR A 96 8.84 -11.58 -1.64
CA THR A 96 8.57 -12.98 -2.00
C THR A 96 7.21 -13.46 -1.51
N ASP A 97 6.54 -12.66 -0.69
CA ASP A 97 5.18 -12.90 -0.21
C ASP A 97 4.45 -11.55 -0.05
N ILE A 98 3.80 -11.15 -1.12
CA ILE A 98 3.14 -9.84 -1.23
C ILE A 98 2.06 -9.64 -0.15
N LYS A 99 1.22 -10.63 0.10
CA LYS A 99 0.12 -10.51 1.09
C LYS A 99 0.66 -10.24 2.49
N THR A 100 1.65 -11.01 2.91
CA THR A 100 2.30 -10.83 4.21
C THR A 100 2.98 -9.45 4.29
N ARG A 101 3.64 -9.04 3.21
CA ARG A 101 4.31 -7.73 3.17
C ARG A 101 3.32 -6.57 3.28
N TRP A 102 2.17 -6.66 2.60
CA TRP A 102 1.12 -5.64 2.71
C TRP A 102 0.54 -5.56 4.12
N SER A 103 0.27 -6.71 4.73
CA SER A 103 -0.19 -6.75 6.14
C SER A 103 0.84 -6.12 7.08
N ASN A 104 2.12 -6.34 6.83
CA ASN A 104 3.19 -5.73 7.61
C ASN A 104 3.25 -4.20 7.44
N HIS A 105 2.96 -3.67 6.25
CA HIS A 105 2.81 -2.23 6.06
C HIS A 105 1.68 -1.65 6.91
N ILE A 106 0.53 -2.30 6.93
CA ILE A 106 -0.61 -1.90 7.77
C ILE A 106 -0.23 -1.94 9.25
N LYS A 107 0.38 -3.02 9.70
CA LYS A 107 0.84 -3.16 11.10
C LYS A 107 1.81 -2.05 11.47
N ALA A 108 2.76 -1.75 10.61
CA ALA A 108 3.75 -0.69 10.84
C ALA A 108 3.08 0.70 10.93
N ALA A 109 2.15 0.99 10.03
CA ALA A 109 1.40 2.25 10.03
C ALA A 109 0.55 2.41 11.29
N LEU A 110 -0.10 1.34 11.75
CA LEU A 110 -0.92 1.33 12.97
C LEU A 110 -0.10 1.10 14.24
N LYS A 111 1.20 0.88 14.14
CA LYS A 111 2.12 0.56 15.25
C LYS A 111 1.68 -0.67 16.04
N ILE A 112 1.24 -1.72 15.33
CA ILE A 112 0.86 -3.02 15.88
C ILE A 112 2.05 -3.98 15.79
N ASP A 113 2.66 -4.33 16.90
CA ASP A 113 3.78 -5.30 16.99
C ASP A 113 4.89 -5.05 15.94
N SER A 114 5.14 -3.81 15.60
CA SER A 114 6.13 -3.43 14.61
C SER A 114 6.92 -2.21 15.06
N ILE A 115 8.23 -2.29 14.93
CA ILE A 115 9.16 -1.18 15.07
C ILE A 115 9.59 -0.63 13.70
N ALA A 116 9.09 -1.24 12.62
CA ALA A 116 9.39 -0.78 11.27
C ALA A 116 8.88 0.64 11.06
N HIS A 117 9.72 1.45 10.44
CA HIS A 117 9.48 2.86 10.26
C HIS A 117 9.96 3.30 8.88
N SER A 118 9.10 3.95 8.14
CA SER A 118 9.44 4.51 6.83
C SER A 118 8.51 5.67 6.50
N ARG A 119 8.85 6.41 5.44
CA ARG A 119 8.04 7.57 5.00
C ARG A 119 6.61 7.17 4.67
N VAL A 120 6.40 6.03 4.02
CA VAL A 120 5.05 5.56 3.68
C VAL A 120 4.26 5.15 4.93
N HIS A 121 4.92 4.54 5.91
CA HIS A 121 4.28 4.17 7.18
C HIS A 121 3.83 5.41 7.97
N ASP A 122 4.66 6.45 8.00
CA ASP A 122 4.31 7.72 8.65
C ASP A 122 3.12 8.37 7.97
N ALA A 123 3.13 8.45 6.64
CA ALA A 123 2.02 9.02 5.88
C ALA A 123 0.72 8.23 6.10
N MET A 124 0.78 6.90 6.08
CA MET A 124 -0.37 6.04 6.37
C MET A 124 -0.92 6.25 7.78
N GLY A 125 -0.04 6.40 8.77
CA GLY A 125 -0.42 6.65 10.15
C GLY A 125 -1.03 8.04 10.37
N GLU A 126 -0.51 9.06 9.71
CA GLU A 126 -0.97 10.44 9.83
C GLU A 126 -2.25 10.72 9.04
N GLU A 127 -2.32 10.25 7.80
CA GLU A 127 -3.42 10.55 6.89
C GLU A 127 -4.53 9.49 6.89
N GLY A 128 -4.26 8.32 7.44
CA GLY A 128 -5.17 7.18 7.51
C GLY A 128 -4.94 6.16 6.39
N ILE A 129 -4.96 4.89 6.75
CA ILE A 129 -4.73 3.78 5.81
C ILE A 129 -5.78 3.69 4.71
N TRP A 130 -6.98 4.22 4.94
CA TRP A 130 -8.08 4.27 3.96
C TRP A 130 -7.82 5.23 2.79
N ASN A 131 -6.78 6.05 2.86
CA ASN A 131 -6.34 6.93 1.76
C ASN A 131 -5.27 6.28 0.88
N PHE A 132 -4.99 5.01 1.07
CA PHE A 132 -3.93 4.29 0.34
C PHE A 132 -4.50 3.09 -0.41
N THR A 133 -4.00 2.90 -1.63
CA THR A 133 -4.28 1.71 -2.43
C THR A 133 -3.05 0.84 -2.53
N PHE A 134 -3.27 -0.47 -2.63
CA PHE A 134 -2.22 -1.49 -2.76
C PHE A 134 -2.43 -2.22 -4.09
N GLU A 135 -1.42 -2.23 -4.92
CA GLU A 135 -1.49 -2.84 -6.26
C GLU A 135 -0.30 -3.76 -6.50
N LEU A 136 -0.56 -4.94 -7.06
CA LEU A 136 0.49 -5.79 -7.62
C LEU A 136 0.85 -5.27 -9.02
N LEU A 137 2.09 -4.84 -9.21
CA LEU A 137 2.57 -4.34 -10.51
C LEU A 137 3.08 -5.46 -11.41
N GLU A 138 3.86 -6.38 -10.84
CA GLU A 138 4.47 -7.46 -11.58
C GLU A 138 4.73 -8.65 -10.69
N GLN A 139 4.40 -9.83 -11.18
CA GLN A 139 4.81 -11.08 -10.57
C GLN A 139 6.13 -11.52 -11.20
N CYS A 140 7.14 -11.74 -10.40
CA CYS A 140 8.46 -12.17 -10.88
C CYS A 140 9.18 -13.02 -9.83
N PRO A 141 10.15 -13.85 -10.26
CA PRO A 141 10.91 -14.67 -9.34
C PRO A 141 11.84 -13.83 -8.45
N LYS A 142 12.23 -14.39 -7.32
CA LYS A 142 13.10 -13.75 -6.32
C LYS A 142 14.35 -13.11 -6.93
N GLU A 143 14.97 -13.78 -7.88
CA GLU A 143 16.21 -13.35 -8.54
C GLU A 143 16.04 -12.07 -9.35
N LYS A 144 14.81 -11.72 -9.72
CA LYS A 144 14.46 -10.53 -10.51
C LYS A 144 13.95 -9.36 -9.66
N LEU A 145 13.69 -9.57 -8.38
CA LEU A 145 13.06 -8.56 -7.54
C LEU A 145 13.82 -7.23 -7.50
N ASN A 146 15.13 -7.26 -7.27
CA ASN A 146 15.94 -6.05 -7.17
C ASN A 146 15.95 -5.25 -8.49
N GLU A 147 16.13 -5.95 -9.60
CA GLU A 147 16.12 -5.34 -10.94
C GLU A 147 14.77 -4.71 -11.25
N ARG A 148 13.68 -5.43 -10.96
CA ARG A 148 12.32 -4.96 -11.29
C ARG A 148 11.86 -3.85 -10.35
N GLU A 149 12.20 -3.91 -9.07
CA GLU A 149 11.92 -2.82 -8.12
C GLU A 149 12.60 -1.53 -8.58
N LYS A 150 13.89 -1.59 -8.91
CA LYS A 150 14.65 -0.45 -9.43
C LYS A 150 14.00 0.14 -10.69
N TYR A 151 13.59 -0.71 -11.63
CA TYR A 151 12.88 -0.28 -12.83
C TYR A 151 11.63 0.53 -12.49
N TYR A 152 10.78 0.05 -11.58
CA TYR A 152 9.54 0.74 -11.22
C TYR A 152 9.77 2.00 -10.40
N ILE A 153 10.78 2.03 -9.54
CA ILE A 153 11.16 3.25 -8.82
C ILE A 153 11.57 4.35 -9.81
N GLU A 154 12.37 4.02 -10.80
CA GLU A 154 12.77 4.95 -11.86
C GLU A 154 11.58 5.36 -12.73
N PHE A 155 10.74 4.41 -13.11
CA PHE A 155 9.55 4.65 -13.94
C PHE A 155 8.57 5.64 -13.27
N TYR A 156 8.26 5.45 -12.00
CA TYR A 156 7.36 6.31 -11.24
C TYR A 156 8.07 7.49 -10.57
N GLN A 157 9.40 7.53 -10.59
CA GLN A 157 10.21 8.53 -9.88
C GLN A 157 9.82 8.64 -8.39
N SER A 158 9.51 7.52 -7.77
CA SER A 158 9.02 7.45 -6.38
C SER A 158 10.09 7.79 -5.34
N ASN A 159 11.37 7.75 -5.71
CA ASN A 159 12.47 8.22 -4.87
C ASN A 159 12.63 9.75 -4.88
N ILE A 160 12.09 10.42 -5.89
CA ILE A 160 12.14 11.88 -6.04
C ILE A 160 10.85 12.52 -5.52
N TYR A 161 9.70 12.04 -5.99
CA TYR A 161 8.38 12.62 -5.71
C TYR A 161 7.50 11.78 -4.79
N GLY A 162 7.97 10.62 -4.36
CA GLY A 162 7.22 9.67 -3.55
C GLY A 162 7.90 9.30 -2.23
N TYR A 163 7.63 8.09 -1.79
CA TYR A 163 8.05 7.62 -0.46
C TYR A 163 9.32 6.78 -0.46
N ASN A 164 9.86 6.41 -1.60
CA ASN A 164 11.13 5.68 -1.65
C ASN A 164 12.31 6.61 -1.31
N LYS A 165 13.25 6.12 -0.51
CA LYS A 165 14.45 6.88 -0.13
C LYS A 165 15.55 6.77 -1.16
N THR A 166 15.62 5.64 -1.85
CA THR A 166 16.70 5.29 -2.78
C THR A 166 16.12 4.81 -4.09
N VAL A 167 16.99 4.54 -5.05
CA VAL A 167 16.61 3.96 -6.35
C VAL A 167 16.28 2.47 -6.29
N GLY A 168 16.33 1.86 -5.10
CA GLY A 168 16.02 0.44 -4.90
C GLY A 168 17.20 -0.49 -5.15
N GLY A 169 16.93 -1.80 -5.05
CA GLY A 169 17.91 -2.83 -5.32
C GLY A 169 18.95 -3.01 -4.20
N ALA A 170 18.57 -2.71 -3.00
CA ALA A 170 19.44 -2.90 -1.83
C ALA A 170 19.73 -4.37 -1.58
#